data_635069c9e9df96ba3e19c84ede9c2305
#
_entry.id   635069c9e9df96ba3e19c84ede9c2305
#
_cell.length_a   1.000
_cell.length_b   1.000
_cell.length_c   1.000
_cell.angle_alpha   90.00
_cell.angle_beta   90.00
_cell.angle_gamma   90.00
#
_symmetry.space_group_name_H-M   'P 1'
#
loop_
_entity.id
_entity.type
_entity.pdbx_description
1 polymer ?
#
loop_
_entity_poly.entity_id
_entity_poly.type
_entity_poly.pdbx_seq_one_letter_code
_entity_poly.pdbx_strand_id
1 'polypeptide(L)' 'MKVKSVIRLIENDGWYFVRQKGSYKIYKHPIKPGIVVVPDHGGSKDLSLGTENSILKQAGLK' A
#
# COMPACT_ATOMS: atom_id res chain seq x y z
N MET A 1 10.96 -2.36 -4.70
CA MET A 1 9.76 -2.11 -5.54
C MET A 1 9.37 -0.65 -5.43
N LYS A 2 8.93 -0.04 -6.51
CA LYS A 2 8.51 1.35 -6.49
C LYS A 2 7.14 1.49 -5.83
N VAL A 3 6.89 2.67 -5.24
CA VAL A 3 5.63 2.96 -4.55
C VAL A 3 4.43 2.66 -5.46
N LYS A 4 4.44 3.16 -6.69
CA LYS A 4 3.32 2.92 -7.62
C LYS A 4 3.13 1.45 -7.96
N SER A 5 4.20 0.66 -7.94
CA SER A 5 4.10 -0.78 -8.22
C SER A 5 3.44 -1.52 -7.07
N VAL A 6 3.78 -1.15 -5.83
CA VAL A 6 3.14 -1.72 -4.64
C VAL A 6 1.66 -1.35 -4.60
N ILE A 7 1.35 -0.08 -4.89
CA ILE A 7 -0.04 0.38 -4.94
C ILE A 7 -0.83 -0.43 -5.97
N ARG A 8 -0.25 -0.64 -7.15
CA ARG A 8 -0.91 -1.44 -8.20
C ARG A 8 -1.18 -2.87 -7.73
N LEU A 9 -0.21 -3.48 -7.03
CA LEU A 9 -0.38 -4.83 -6.50
C LEU A 9 -1.54 -4.92 -5.51
N ILE A 10 -1.60 -4.00 -4.55
CA ILE A 10 -2.68 -4.05 -3.57
C ILE A 10 -4.03 -3.69 -4.20
N GLU A 11 -4.05 -2.77 -5.16
CA GLU A 11 -5.29 -2.44 -5.88
C GLU A 11 -5.81 -3.63 -6.66
N ASN A 12 -4.94 -4.40 -7.29
CA ASN A 12 -5.32 -5.62 -7.99
C ASN A 12 -5.94 -6.65 -7.05
N ASP A 13 -5.58 -6.62 -5.78
CA ASP A 13 -6.16 -7.50 -4.76
C ASP A 13 -7.49 -7.00 -4.21
N GLY A 14 -7.88 -5.78 -4.56
CA GLY A 14 -9.16 -5.20 -4.14
C GLY A 14 -9.03 -4.05 -3.15
N TRP A 15 -7.82 -3.71 -2.73
CA TRP A 15 -7.63 -2.56 -1.84
C TRP A 15 -7.90 -1.27 -2.61
N TYR A 16 -8.62 -0.34 -1.98
CA TYR A 16 -8.98 0.93 -2.60
C TYR A 16 -8.56 2.10 -1.73
N PHE A 17 -8.18 3.19 -2.37
CA PHE A 17 -7.76 4.41 -1.71
C PHE A 17 -8.92 5.04 -0.93
N VAL A 18 -8.67 5.40 0.32
CA VAL A 18 -9.66 6.05 1.19
C VAL A 18 -9.31 7.51 1.40
N ARG A 19 -8.08 7.76 1.83
CA ARG A 19 -7.61 9.12 2.13
C ARG A 19 -6.10 9.15 2.22
N GLN A 20 -5.57 10.35 2.21
CA GLN A 20 -4.14 10.59 2.41
C GLN A 20 -3.95 11.49 3.62
N LYS A 21 -3.05 11.10 4.50
CA LYS A 21 -2.66 11.90 5.65
C LYS A 21 -1.17 12.19 5.54
N GLY A 22 -0.83 13.45 5.20
CA GLY A 22 0.56 13.79 4.87
C GLY A 22 1.02 13.01 3.67
N SER A 23 2.12 12.27 3.80
CA SER A 23 2.63 11.39 2.76
C SER A 23 2.11 9.98 2.85
N TYR A 24 1.18 9.68 3.75
CA TYR A 24 0.67 8.32 3.94
C TYR A 24 -0.68 8.15 3.28
N LYS A 25 -0.76 7.26 2.31
CA LYS A 25 -2.01 6.87 1.66
C LYS A 25 -2.63 5.69 2.40
N ILE A 26 -3.91 5.78 2.70
CA ILE A 26 -4.62 4.77 3.46
C ILE A 26 -5.61 4.05 2.55
N TYR A 27 -5.54 2.72 2.57
CA TYR A 27 -6.34 1.84 1.74
C TYR A 27 -7.19 0.91 2.60
N LYS A 28 -8.36 0.57 2.10
CA LYS A 28 -9.27 -0.42 2.69
C LYS A 28 -9.63 -1.48 1.67
N HIS A 29 -10.20 -2.58 2.16
CA HIS A 29 -10.63 -3.69 1.33
C HIS A 29 -12.08 -4.04 1.66
N PRO A 30 -12.91 -4.40 0.67
CA PRO A 30 -14.32 -4.74 0.93
C PRO A 30 -14.50 -6.02 1.73
N ILE A 31 -13.52 -6.92 1.72
CA ILE A 31 -13.61 -8.21 2.38
C ILE A 31 -12.55 -8.37 3.48
N LYS A 32 -11.30 -8.04 3.18
CA LYS A 32 -10.19 -8.17 4.14
C LYS A 32 -10.29 -7.08 5.20
N PRO A 33 -10.10 -7.41 6.50
CA PRO A 33 -10.19 -6.42 7.57
C PRO A 33 -8.95 -5.53 7.65
N GLY A 34 -9.05 -4.44 8.40
CA GLY A 34 -7.94 -3.55 8.67
C GLY A 34 -7.70 -2.56 7.54
N ILE A 35 -6.53 -1.95 7.59
CA ILE A 35 -6.11 -0.94 6.62
C ILE A 35 -4.70 -1.26 6.14
N VAL A 36 -4.36 -0.73 4.96
CA VAL A 36 -2.99 -0.73 4.46
C VAL A 36 -2.54 0.72 4.37
N VAL A 37 -1.38 1.02 4.95
CA VAL A 37 -0.79 2.35 4.91
C VAL A 37 0.43 2.31 4.02
N VAL A 38 0.42 3.14 2.96
CA VAL A 38 1.51 3.21 2.00
C VAL A 38 2.18 4.58 2.09
N PRO A 39 3.44 4.66 2.52
CA PRO A 39 4.16 5.93 2.48
C PRO A 39 4.46 6.29 1.03
N ASP A 40 3.93 7.41 0.57
CA ASP A 40 4.08 7.86 -0.80
C ASP A 40 4.73 9.25 -0.84
N HIS A 41 6.04 9.27 -1.04
CA HIS A 41 6.82 10.48 -1.23
C HIS A 41 7.07 10.76 -2.71
N GLY A 42 6.38 10.06 -3.60
CA GLY A 42 6.52 10.13 -5.04
C GLY A 42 6.44 8.73 -5.65
N GLY A 43 5.59 8.56 -6.66
CA GLY A 43 5.31 7.23 -7.23
C GLY A 43 6.52 6.51 -7.81
N SER A 44 7.57 7.27 -8.19
CA SER A 44 8.80 6.69 -8.75
C SER A 44 9.85 6.37 -7.68
N LYS A 45 9.61 6.70 -6.43
CA LYS A 45 10.52 6.38 -5.34
C LYS A 45 10.47 4.90 -5.02
N ASP A 46 11.63 4.35 -4.68
CA ASP A 46 11.72 2.95 -4.25
C ASP A 46 11.42 2.85 -2.76
N LEU A 47 10.69 1.80 -2.40
CA LEU A 47 10.46 1.44 -1.01
C LEU A 47 11.60 0.55 -0.55
N SER A 48 12.00 0.69 0.71
CA SER A 48 12.93 -0.26 1.31
C SER A 48 12.28 -1.64 1.36
N LEU A 49 13.09 -2.68 1.37
CA LEU A 49 12.58 -4.05 1.42
C LEU A 49 11.70 -4.28 2.64
N GLY A 50 12.09 -3.74 3.80
CA GLY A 50 11.31 -3.87 5.02
C GLY A 50 9.93 -3.21 4.91
N THR A 51 9.89 -2.00 4.35
CA THR A 51 8.62 -1.28 4.16
C THR A 51 7.74 -2.01 3.15
N GLU A 52 8.31 -2.45 2.04
CA GLU A 52 7.60 -3.24 1.02
C GLU A 52 6.96 -4.48 1.64
N ASN A 53 7.75 -5.26 2.40
CA ASN A 53 7.25 -6.46 3.06
C ASN A 53 6.15 -6.14 4.06
N SER A 54 6.27 -5.05 4.81
CA SER A 54 5.26 -4.62 5.76
C SER A 54 3.94 -4.32 5.07
N ILE A 55 3.98 -3.59 3.96
CA ILE A 55 2.79 -3.25 3.18
C ILE A 55 2.12 -4.52 2.67
N LEU A 56 2.89 -5.43 2.08
CA LEU A 56 2.36 -6.66 1.52
C LEU A 56 1.77 -7.57 2.60
N LYS A 57 2.37 -7.59 3.79
CA LYS A 57 1.81 -8.34 4.92
C LYS A 57 0.49 -7.72 5.39
N GLN A 58 0.42 -6.40 5.50
CA GLN A 58 -0.82 -5.72 5.86
C GLN A 58 -1.93 -6.04 4.85
N ALA A 59 -1.56 -6.13 3.59
CA ALA A 59 -2.52 -6.41 2.51
C ALA A 59 -2.89 -7.89 2.40
N GLY A 60 -2.26 -8.76 3.19
CA GLY A 60 -2.50 -10.19 3.12
C GLY A 60 -1.91 -10.84 1.87
N LEU A 61 -0.90 -10.22 1.27
CA LEU A 61 -0.25 -10.72 0.05
C LEU A 61 1.09 -11.40 0.34
N LYS A 62 1.47 -11.49 1.60
CA LYS A 62 2.74 -12.10 1.94
C LYS A 62 2.71 -12.80 3.31
#